data_24861d966562a1136055156d0e0d29f3
#
_entry.id   24861d966562a1136055156d0e0d29f3
#
_cell.length_a   1.000
_cell.length_b   1.000
_cell.length_c   1.000
_cell.angle_alpha   90.00
_cell.angle_beta   90.00
_cell.angle_gamma   90.00
#
_symmetry.space_group_name_H-M   'P 1'
#
loop_
_entity.id
_entity.type
_entity.pdbx_description
1 polymer ?
#
loop_
_entity_poly.entity_id
_entity_poly.type
_entity_poly.pdbx_seq_one_letter_code
_entity_poly.pdbx_strand_id
1 'polypeptide(L)' 'MTRTLTVNGEARSFAGVGDIAALVAALGLDGRKVAVEKNLEIVPRSAYAATAVQDGDRIEIVHFIGGG' A
#
# COMPACT_ATOMS: atom_id res chain seq x y z
N MET A 1 -11.20 9.93 8.84
CA MET A 1 -10.60 10.18 7.53
C MET A 1 -10.70 8.92 6.69
N THR A 2 -11.20 9.03 5.49
CA THR A 2 -11.36 7.91 4.57
C THR A 2 -10.63 8.24 3.28
N ARG A 3 -9.88 7.26 2.76
CA ARG A 3 -9.18 7.38 1.48
C ARG A 3 -9.75 6.38 0.49
N THR A 4 -10.01 6.82 -0.73
CA THR A 4 -10.38 5.93 -1.81
C THR A 4 -9.17 5.78 -2.73
N LEU A 5 -8.69 4.55 -2.84
CA LEU A 5 -7.49 4.22 -3.59
C LEU A 5 -7.83 3.18 -4.64
N THR A 6 -6.99 3.08 -5.66
CA THR A 6 -7.03 1.94 -6.58
C THR A 6 -5.93 0.99 -6.16
N VAL A 7 -6.29 -0.20 -5.70
CA VAL A 7 -5.33 -1.21 -5.25
C VAL A 7 -5.40 -2.38 -6.21
N ASN A 8 -4.31 -2.63 -6.92
CA ASN A 8 -4.23 -3.69 -7.93
C ASN A 8 -5.41 -3.64 -8.90
N GLY A 9 -5.75 -2.44 -9.34
CA GLY A 9 -6.80 -2.22 -10.32
C GLY A 9 -8.21 -2.13 -9.76
N GLU A 10 -8.40 -2.26 -8.44
CA GLU A 10 -9.71 -2.18 -7.83
C GLU A 10 -9.84 -0.95 -6.96
N ALA A 11 -10.92 -0.20 -7.13
CA ALA A 11 -11.21 0.94 -6.27
C ALA A 11 -11.64 0.43 -4.89
N ARG A 12 -10.98 0.88 -3.84
CA ARG A 12 -11.27 0.48 -2.46
C ARG A 12 -11.13 1.68 -1.55
N SER A 13 -11.97 1.71 -0.51
CA SER A 13 -11.94 2.78 0.48
C SER A 13 -11.43 2.26 1.81
N PHE A 14 -10.60 3.05 2.46
CA PHE A 14 -9.99 2.69 3.74
C PHE A 14 -10.18 3.82 4.74
N ALA A 15 -10.68 3.49 5.92
CA ALA A 15 -10.82 4.46 7.00
C ALA A 15 -9.54 4.43 7.85
N GLY A 16 -9.05 5.62 8.20
CA GLY A 16 -7.93 5.74 9.13
C GLY A 16 -6.57 5.37 8.55
N VAL A 17 -6.46 5.22 7.24
CA VAL A 17 -5.22 4.85 6.58
C VAL A 17 -4.59 6.11 5.99
N GLY A 18 -3.45 6.51 6.53
CA GLY A 18 -2.78 7.74 6.10
C GLY A 18 -1.46 7.52 5.39
N ASP A 19 -0.90 6.32 5.44
CA ASP A 19 0.39 6.02 4.82
C ASP A 19 0.43 4.58 4.32
N ILE A 20 1.51 4.23 3.63
CA ILE A 20 1.66 2.89 3.05
C ILE A 20 1.75 1.82 4.14
N ALA A 21 2.42 2.11 5.26
CA ALA A 21 2.51 1.13 6.34
C ALA A 21 1.12 0.78 6.87
N ALA A 22 0.27 1.78 7.09
CA ALA A 22 -1.10 1.58 7.55
C ALA A 22 -1.93 0.84 6.50
N LEU A 23 -1.72 1.14 5.22
CA LEU A 23 -2.42 0.47 4.14
C LEU A 23 -2.08 -1.02 4.09
N VAL A 24 -0.81 -1.37 4.16
CA VAL A 24 -0.36 -2.76 4.14
C VAL A 24 -0.97 -3.51 5.33
N ALA A 25 -0.97 -2.89 6.50
CA ALA A 25 -1.56 -3.50 7.70
C ALA A 25 -3.07 -3.68 7.54
N ALA A 26 -3.77 -2.68 6.99
CA ALA A 26 -5.21 -2.76 6.78
C ALA A 26 -5.60 -3.87 5.80
N LEU A 27 -4.71 -4.19 4.87
CA LEU A 27 -4.91 -5.28 3.92
C LEU A 27 -4.58 -6.65 4.52
N GLY A 28 -4.09 -6.69 5.76
CA GLY A 28 -3.71 -7.93 6.41
C GLY A 28 -2.41 -8.53 5.88
N LEU A 29 -1.57 -7.72 5.28
CA LEU A 29 -0.34 -8.19 4.66
C LEU A 29 0.87 -7.90 5.54
N ASP A 30 1.94 -8.66 5.33
CA ASP A 30 3.21 -8.45 6.00
C ASP A 30 4.09 -7.61 5.08
N GLY A 31 4.48 -6.42 5.53
CA GLY A 31 5.29 -5.51 4.72
C GLY A 31 6.62 -6.08 4.29
N ARG A 32 7.11 -7.12 5.00
CA ARG A 32 8.37 -7.78 4.63
C ARG A 32 8.21 -8.75 3.48
N LYS A 33 6.97 -9.05 3.09
CA LYS A 33 6.66 -10.07 2.09
C LYS A 33 6.00 -9.48 0.84
N VAL A 34 6.00 -8.17 0.72
CA VAL A 34 5.36 -7.51 -0.41
C VAL A 34 6.28 -6.44 -0.99
N ALA A 35 6.06 -6.14 -2.26
CA ALA A 35 6.62 -4.97 -2.91
C ALA A 35 5.47 -4.04 -3.24
N VAL A 36 5.65 -2.74 -3.01
CA VAL A 36 4.60 -1.75 -3.20
C VAL A 36 5.05 -0.70 -4.18
N GLU A 37 4.16 -0.36 -5.12
CA GLU A 37 4.30 0.81 -5.98
C GLU A 37 3.18 1.78 -5.69
N LYS A 38 3.51 3.05 -5.66
CA LYS A 38 2.53 4.12 -5.54
C LYS A 38 2.67 5.02 -6.75
N ASN A 39 1.62 5.11 -7.55
CA ASN A 39 1.61 5.92 -8.77
C ASN A 39 2.80 5.60 -9.65
N LEU A 40 3.06 4.32 -9.85
CA LEU A 40 4.12 3.76 -10.70
C LEU A 40 5.54 3.94 -10.14
N GLU A 41 5.67 4.37 -8.89
CA GLU A 41 6.98 4.49 -8.25
C GLU A 41 7.10 3.47 -7.13
N ILE A 42 8.23 2.78 -7.10
CA ILE A 42 8.50 1.81 -6.03
C ILE A 42 8.64 2.55 -4.70
N VAL A 43 7.98 2.03 -3.68
CA VAL A 43 8.12 2.53 -2.32
C VAL A 43 9.02 1.55 -1.56
N PRO A 44 10.23 1.95 -1.17
CA PRO A 44 11.09 1.08 -0.36
C PRO A 44 10.40 0.76 0.97
N ARG A 45 10.64 -0.44 1.49
CA ARG A 45 10.02 -0.83 2.76
C ARG A 45 10.34 0.16 3.88
N SER A 46 11.57 0.65 3.91
CA SER A 46 11.99 1.62 4.93
C SER A 46 11.22 2.93 4.86
N ALA A 47 10.53 3.20 3.76
CA ALA A 47 9.78 4.44 3.56
C ALA A 47 8.26 4.25 3.73
N TYR A 48 7.78 3.07 4.07
CA TYR A 48 6.34 2.81 4.13
C TYR A 48 5.63 3.75 5.10
N ALA A 49 6.18 3.93 6.29
CA ALA A 49 5.56 4.78 7.30
C ALA A 49 5.68 6.28 6.98
N ALA A 50 6.61 6.64 6.11
CA ALA A 50 6.84 8.03 5.73
C ALA A 50 6.18 8.41 4.40
N THR A 51 5.54 7.46 3.73
CA THR A 51 4.92 7.70 2.43
C THR A 51 3.41 7.82 2.60
N ALA A 52 2.91 9.04 2.50
CA ALA A 52 1.48 9.30 2.66
C ALA A 52 0.68 8.73 1.49
N VAL A 53 -0.57 8.34 1.76
CA VAL A 53 -1.53 8.01 0.72
C VAL A 53 -2.62 9.08 0.67
N GLN A 54 -3.13 9.33 -0.52
CA GLN A 54 -4.16 10.33 -0.75
C GLN A 54 -5.22 9.76 -1.67
N ASP A 55 -6.41 10.38 -1.64
CA ASP A 55 -7.49 9.97 -2.53
C ASP A 55 -7.01 9.95 -3.97
N GLY A 56 -7.36 8.90 -4.67
CA GLY A 56 -7.01 8.75 -6.08
C GLY A 56 -5.66 8.10 -6.34
N ASP A 57 -4.88 7.83 -5.29
CA ASP A 57 -3.59 7.15 -5.48
C ASP A 57 -3.80 5.76 -6.06
N ARG A 58 -2.88 5.38 -6.92
CA ARG A 58 -2.84 4.06 -7.53
C ARG A 58 -1.76 3.25 -6.85
N ILE A 59 -2.18 2.19 -6.20
CA ILE A 59 -1.30 1.31 -5.42
C ILE A 59 -1.25 -0.05 -6.08
N GLU A 60 -0.05 -0.58 -6.29
CA GLU A 60 0.13 -1.94 -6.76
C GLU A 60 0.98 -2.69 -5.76
N ILE A 61 0.51 -3.87 -5.37
CA ILE A 61 1.18 -4.67 -4.35
C ILE A 61 1.37 -6.06 -4.91
N VAL A 62 2.62 -6.51 -4.87
CA VAL A 62 3.01 -7.85 -5.30
C VAL A 62 3.49 -8.62 -4.09
N HIS A 63 2.98 -9.82 -3.91
CA HIS A 63 3.38 -10.72 -2.84
C HIS A 63 4.57 -11.56 -3.29
N PHE A 64 5.58 -11.64 -2.46
CA PHE A 64 6.67 -12.58 -2.71
C PHE A 64 6.24 -13.97 -2.32
N ILE A 65 6.47 -14.92 -3.21
CA ILE A 65 6.14 -16.32 -2.98
C ILE A 65 7.43 -17.06 -2.65
N GLY A 66 7.37 -17.96 -1.68
CA GLY A 66 8.51 -18.78 -1.32
C GLY A 66 9.48 -18.08 -0.40
N GLY A 67 9.14 -17.07 0.10
CA GLY A 67 9.77 -16.32 1.15
C GLY A 67 11.23 -16.54 1.39
N GLY A 68 11.85 -16.26 1.20
CA GLY A 68 13.15 -16.35 1.61
C GLY A 68 13.63 -15.23 2.48
#